data_b5c9f19f55b3bed33be36318ec158ea7
#
_entry.id   b5c9f19f55b3bed33be36318ec158ea7
#
_cell.length_a   1.000
_cell.length_b   1.000
_cell.length_c   1.000
_cell.angle_alpha   90.00
_cell.angle_beta   90.00
_cell.angle_gamma   90.00
#
_symmetry.space_group_name_H-M   'P 1'
#
loop_
_entity.id
_entity.type
_entity.pdbx_description
1 polymer ?
#
loop_
_entity_poly.entity_id
_entity_poly.type
_entity_poly.pdbx_seq_one_letter_code
_entity_poly.pdbx_strand_id
1 'polypeptide(L)'
;GMLLQYPASDGKIIDYTDLIKKAKQSKIYTCLSTDLLALSILKTPAEMGADAAVGNTQRFGVPMGYGGPHAAFFATSENFKRKLPGRIIGVSKDIHGDKALRMALQTREQHIRREKATSNICTAQVLLAIMSSMYAVYHGPKNIISIANRVQNLCSNLAISLNHADIKILHNQFFDTLRILPNNKWEIAAENEKMNFRKFKDGSVGISLDESTTEKDILKICKIFNADYLP
;
A
#
# COMPACT_ATOMS: atom_id res chain seq x y z
N GLY A 1 7.75 -18.72 8.69
CA GLY A 1 7.46 -17.29 8.51
C GLY A 1 5.96 -17.01 8.49
N MET A 2 5.59 -15.77 8.68
CA MET A 2 4.21 -15.31 8.64
C MET A 2 4.14 -14.08 7.73
N LEU A 3 3.21 -14.08 6.77
CA LEU A 3 2.92 -12.95 5.88
C LEU A 3 1.54 -12.39 6.24
N LEU A 4 1.47 -11.09 6.50
CA LEU A 4 0.26 -10.37 6.86
C LEU A 4 0.01 -9.24 5.85
N GLN A 5 -1.27 -8.90 5.64
CA GLN A 5 -1.67 -7.78 4.78
C GLN A 5 -2.08 -6.58 5.65
N TYR A 6 -1.55 -5.38 5.36
CA TYR A 6 -1.80 -4.16 6.13
C TYR A 6 -1.78 -2.89 5.25
N PRO A 7 -2.90 -2.15 5.11
CA PRO A 7 -4.26 -2.56 5.47
C PRO A 7 -4.69 -3.86 4.78
N ALA A 8 -5.69 -4.54 5.33
CA ALA A 8 -6.21 -5.77 4.74
C ALA A 8 -6.91 -5.48 3.39
N SER A 9 -7.07 -6.51 2.56
CA SER A 9 -7.64 -6.36 1.21
C SER A 9 -9.11 -5.96 1.18
N ASP A 10 -9.78 -6.02 2.31
CA ASP A 10 -11.15 -5.53 2.52
C ASP A 10 -11.20 -4.14 3.20
N GLY A 11 -10.04 -3.52 3.38
CA GLY A 11 -9.87 -2.20 3.97
C GLY A 11 -9.64 -2.18 5.48
N LYS A 12 -9.82 -3.31 6.18
CA LYS A 12 -9.67 -3.36 7.63
C LYS A 12 -8.23 -3.07 8.06
N ILE A 13 -8.07 -2.17 9.04
CA ILE A 13 -6.80 -1.91 9.70
C ILE A 13 -6.74 -2.75 10.98
N ILE A 14 -5.66 -3.50 11.14
CA ILE A 14 -5.41 -4.34 12.33
C ILE A 14 -4.02 -4.02 12.86
N ASP A 15 -3.90 -3.62 14.12
CA ASP A 15 -2.60 -3.53 14.78
C ASP A 15 -2.09 -4.93 15.11
N TYR A 16 -1.05 -5.35 14.41
CA TYR A 16 -0.44 -6.66 14.57
C TYR A 16 0.67 -6.71 15.63
N THR A 17 0.87 -5.66 16.42
CA THR A 17 1.98 -5.56 17.39
C THR A 17 2.05 -6.77 18.31
N ASP A 18 0.94 -7.14 18.95
CA ASP A 18 0.91 -8.27 19.88
C ASP A 18 1.11 -9.62 19.19
N LEU A 19 0.53 -9.78 17.99
CA LEU A 19 0.72 -10.99 17.18
C LEU A 19 2.19 -11.15 16.78
N ILE A 20 2.82 -10.08 16.31
CA ILE A 20 4.24 -10.07 15.92
C ILE A 20 5.13 -10.35 17.13
N LYS A 21 4.82 -9.79 18.30
CA LYS A 21 5.55 -10.07 19.54
C LYS A 21 5.50 -11.55 19.90
N LYS A 22 4.32 -12.18 19.83
CA LYS A 22 4.15 -13.62 20.05
C LYS A 22 4.89 -14.46 19.00
N ALA A 23 4.83 -14.08 17.72
CA ALA A 23 5.56 -14.73 16.64
C ALA A 23 7.07 -14.73 16.90
N LYS A 24 7.62 -13.60 17.33
CA LYS A 24 9.06 -13.49 17.68
C LYS A 24 9.47 -14.41 18.83
N GLN A 25 8.64 -14.52 19.88
CA GLN A 25 8.88 -15.47 20.98
C GLN A 25 8.98 -16.92 20.48
N SER A 26 8.22 -17.25 19.43
CA SER A 26 8.23 -18.55 18.77
C SER A 26 9.26 -18.66 17.64
N LYS A 27 10.16 -17.68 17.50
CA LYS A 27 11.18 -17.61 16.42
C LYS A 27 10.59 -17.63 15.01
N ILE A 28 9.39 -17.07 14.85
CA ILE A 28 8.71 -16.93 13.56
C ILE A 28 8.98 -15.53 13.01
N TYR A 29 9.60 -15.46 11.84
CA TYR A 29 9.78 -14.19 11.12
C TYR A 29 8.47 -13.70 10.53
N THR A 30 8.31 -12.37 10.52
CA THR A 30 7.09 -11.70 10.08
C THR A 30 7.36 -10.72 8.95
N CYS A 31 6.53 -10.76 7.93
CA CYS A 31 6.55 -9.83 6.82
C CYS A 31 5.15 -9.21 6.65
N LEU A 32 5.08 -7.90 6.49
CA LEU A 32 3.84 -7.20 6.17
C LEU A 32 3.83 -6.77 4.71
N SER A 33 2.76 -7.15 3.98
CA SER A 33 2.44 -6.56 2.69
C SER A 33 1.66 -5.27 2.93
N THR A 34 2.17 -4.13 2.43
CA THR A 34 1.71 -2.81 2.85
C THR A 34 1.47 -1.85 1.68
N ASP A 35 0.69 -0.81 1.95
CA ASP A 35 0.46 0.33 1.07
C ASP A 35 1.30 1.53 1.53
N LEU A 36 2.15 2.06 0.65
CA LEU A 36 3.05 3.18 0.99
C LEU A 36 2.33 4.47 1.37
N LEU A 37 1.19 4.77 0.74
CA LEU A 37 0.43 5.98 1.06
C LEU A 37 -0.22 5.84 2.44
N ALA A 38 -0.81 4.69 2.73
CA ALA A 38 -1.36 4.39 4.06
C ALA A 38 -0.30 4.50 5.17
N LEU A 39 0.92 4.01 4.93
CA LEU A 39 2.02 4.09 5.90
C LEU A 39 2.49 5.52 6.20
N SER A 40 2.10 6.51 5.41
CA SER A 40 2.44 7.91 5.71
C SER A 40 1.68 8.47 6.93
N ILE A 41 0.57 7.83 7.32
CA ILE A 41 -0.28 8.24 8.46
C ILE A 41 -0.62 7.09 9.42
N LEU A 42 -0.37 5.84 9.04
CA LEU A 42 -0.61 4.68 9.89
C LEU A 42 0.69 4.22 10.58
N LYS A 43 0.54 3.44 11.64
CA LYS A 43 1.66 2.79 12.32
C LYS A 43 2.45 1.91 11.34
N THR A 44 3.74 2.07 11.30
CA THR A 44 4.60 1.36 10.35
C THR A 44 4.87 -0.09 10.76
N PRO A 45 5.20 -1.00 9.82
CA PRO A 45 5.63 -2.35 10.13
C PRO A 45 6.81 -2.43 11.12
N ALA A 46 7.75 -1.49 11.03
CA ALA A 46 8.90 -1.43 11.93
C ALA A 46 8.46 -1.09 13.38
N GLU A 47 7.53 -0.15 13.56
CA GLU A 47 6.96 0.18 14.87
C GLU A 47 6.16 -0.97 15.47
N MET A 48 5.51 -1.80 14.63
CA MET A 48 4.88 -3.03 15.09
C MET A 48 5.89 -4.14 15.41
N GLY A 49 7.15 -3.96 14.99
CA GLY A 49 8.23 -4.90 15.20
C GLY A 49 8.39 -5.96 14.11
N ALA A 50 7.82 -5.80 12.93
CA ALA A 50 7.98 -6.74 11.82
C ALA A 50 9.44 -6.84 11.33
N ASP A 51 9.81 -7.98 10.77
CA ASP A 51 11.15 -8.23 10.25
C ASP A 51 11.33 -7.69 8.84
N ALA A 52 10.25 -7.66 8.06
CA ALA A 52 10.24 -7.14 6.70
C ALA A 52 8.90 -6.50 6.34
N ALA A 53 8.95 -5.62 5.34
CA ALA A 53 7.78 -5.06 4.67
C ALA A 53 7.98 -5.13 3.16
N VAL A 54 6.91 -5.45 2.44
CA VAL A 54 6.87 -5.52 0.98
C VAL A 54 5.63 -4.81 0.46
N GLY A 55 5.66 -4.40 -0.79
CA GLY A 55 4.51 -3.81 -1.44
C GLY A 55 4.86 -3.31 -2.83
N ASN A 56 3.94 -2.61 -3.45
CA ASN A 56 4.17 -1.93 -4.72
C ASN A 56 4.16 -0.40 -4.55
N THR A 57 4.63 0.30 -5.56
CA THR A 57 4.75 1.75 -5.55
C THR A 57 3.68 2.44 -6.39
N GLN A 58 2.60 1.76 -6.79
CA GLN A 58 1.54 2.35 -7.62
C GLN A 58 0.94 3.61 -7.01
N ARG A 59 0.83 3.67 -5.69
CA ARG A 59 0.32 4.84 -4.96
C ARG A 59 1.20 6.10 -5.10
N PHE A 60 2.38 5.94 -5.66
CA PHE A 60 3.32 7.04 -5.92
C PHE A 60 3.36 7.35 -7.42
N GLY A 61 2.20 7.74 -7.97
CA GLY A 61 2.05 8.29 -9.31
C GLY A 61 2.16 7.28 -10.46
N VAL A 62 2.08 5.98 -10.21
CA VAL A 62 2.10 4.96 -11.27
C VAL A 62 0.66 4.60 -11.65
N PRO A 63 0.23 4.87 -12.90
CA PRO A 63 -1.14 4.60 -13.33
C PRO A 63 -1.43 3.10 -13.44
N MET A 64 -2.71 2.73 -13.36
CA MET A 64 -3.17 1.34 -13.50
C MET A 64 -2.84 0.70 -14.86
N GLY A 65 -2.84 1.49 -15.93
CA GLY A 65 -2.30 1.13 -17.26
C GLY A 65 -2.82 -0.19 -17.81
N TYR A 66 -4.08 -0.52 -17.63
CA TYR A 66 -4.78 -1.75 -18.08
C TYR A 66 -4.17 -3.09 -17.67
N GLY A 67 -3.00 -3.11 -17.09
CA GLY A 67 -2.33 -4.34 -16.62
C GLY A 67 -1.72 -4.18 -15.24
N GLY A 68 -1.87 -3.01 -14.62
CA GLY A 68 -1.33 -2.72 -13.31
C GLY A 68 0.19 -2.77 -13.23
N PRO A 69 0.94 -2.16 -14.20
CA PRO A 69 2.39 -2.13 -14.12
C PRO A 69 2.81 -1.40 -12.85
N HIS A 70 3.84 -1.91 -12.17
CA HIS A 70 4.32 -1.32 -10.93
C HIS A 70 5.79 -1.64 -10.69
N ALA A 71 6.46 -0.83 -9.90
CA ALA A 71 7.66 -1.23 -9.19
C ALA A 71 7.27 -1.71 -7.80
N ALA A 72 8.09 -2.58 -7.23
CA ALA A 72 7.92 -3.08 -5.88
C ALA A 72 8.94 -2.46 -4.94
N PHE A 73 8.65 -2.49 -3.65
CA PHE A 73 9.62 -2.19 -2.61
C PHE A 73 9.79 -3.39 -1.67
N PHE A 74 10.95 -3.47 -1.08
CA PHE A 74 11.29 -4.40 -0.01
C PHE A 74 12.07 -3.63 1.04
N ALA A 75 11.59 -3.65 2.27
CA ALA A 75 12.28 -3.07 3.42
C ALA A 75 12.49 -4.13 4.50
N THR A 76 13.63 -4.11 5.16
CA THR A 76 13.93 -5.04 6.23
C THR A 76 14.93 -4.45 7.22
N SER A 77 15.11 -5.12 8.37
CA SER A 77 16.09 -4.74 9.37
C SER A 77 17.52 -5.05 8.91
N GLU A 78 18.50 -4.39 9.54
CA GLU A 78 19.92 -4.53 9.27
C GLU A 78 20.41 -6.01 9.30
N ASN A 79 19.77 -6.83 10.13
CA ASN A 79 20.11 -8.24 10.27
C ASN A 79 19.92 -9.06 8.99
N PHE A 80 19.04 -8.61 8.09
CA PHE A 80 18.70 -9.31 6.85
C PHE A 80 19.36 -8.72 5.61
N LYS A 81 20.12 -7.63 5.70
CA LYS A 81 20.72 -6.94 4.55
C LYS A 81 21.47 -7.85 3.59
N ARG A 82 22.13 -8.90 4.09
CA ARG A 82 22.87 -9.87 3.25
C ARG A 82 21.96 -10.91 2.58
N LYS A 83 20.69 -10.99 2.98
CA LYS A 83 19.70 -11.93 2.45
C LYS A 83 18.67 -11.24 1.54
N LEU A 84 18.76 -9.92 1.37
CA LEU A 84 17.87 -9.16 0.48
C LEU A 84 17.98 -9.68 -0.95
N PRO A 85 16.86 -9.86 -1.66
CA PRO A 85 16.89 -10.01 -3.11
C PRO A 85 17.30 -8.67 -3.75
N GLY A 86 17.86 -8.74 -4.95
CA GLY A 86 18.29 -7.55 -5.69
C GLY A 86 19.59 -6.94 -5.22
N ARG A 87 20.08 -6.01 -6.02
CA ARG A 87 21.31 -5.27 -5.78
C ARG A 87 21.11 -4.19 -4.74
N ILE A 88 22.14 -3.96 -3.94
CA ILE A 88 22.17 -2.85 -2.98
C ILE A 88 23.18 -1.83 -3.47
N ILE A 89 22.75 -0.60 -3.61
CA ILE A 89 23.59 0.55 -3.95
C ILE A 89 23.86 1.34 -2.68
N GLY A 90 25.13 1.56 -2.39
CA GLY A 90 25.60 2.34 -1.26
C GLY A 90 26.17 3.70 -1.72
N VAL A 91 26.15 4.66 -0.82
CA VAL A 91 26.83 5.94 -1.00
C VAL A 91 28.30 5.78 -0.60
N SER A 92 29.20 6.22 -1.47
CA SER A 92 30.64 6.21 -1.29
C SER A 92 31.22 7.59 -1.66
N LYS A 93 32.52 7.67 -1.75
CA LYS A 93 33.22 8.84 -2.30
C LYS A 93 34.07 8.42 -3.48
N ASP A 94 34.20 9.30 -4.47
CA ASP A 94 35.13 9.15 -5.58
C ASP A 94 36.56 9.59 -5.18
N ILE A 95 37.49 9.63 -6.15
CA ILE A 95 38.87 10.00 -5.92
C ILE A 95 39.07 11.50 -5.54
N HIS A 96 38.03 12.32 -5.80
CA HIS A 96 38.04 13.76 -5.48
C HIS A 96 37.34 14.03 -4.15
N GLY A 97 36.75 13.02 -3.51
CA GLY A 97 36.01 13.15 -2.26
C GLY A 97 34.52 13.45 -2.43
N ASP A 98 34.01 13.52 -3.66
CA ASP A 98 32.63 13.80 -3.98
C ASP A 98 31.77 12.54 -3.78
N LYS A 99 30.46 12.72 -3.55
CA LYS A 99 29.50 11.62 -3.39
C LYS A 99 29.43 10.78 -4.66
N ALA A 100 29.66 9.48 -4.51
CA ALA A 100 29.55 8.50 -5.60
C ALA A 100 28.69 7.33 -5.17
N LEU A 101 27.88 6.81 -6.10
CA LEU A 101 27.08 5.61 -5.89
C LEU A 101 27.85 4.39 -6.36
N ARG A 102 27.84 3.33 -5.56
CA ARG A 102 28.48 2.07 -5.92
C ARG A 102 27.70 0.87 -5.43
N MET A 103 27.84 -0.25 -6.10
CA MET A 103 27.29 -1.51 -5.65
C MET A 103 27.91 -1.93 -4.31
N ALA A 104 27.07 -2.12 -3.31
CA ALA A 104 27.47 -2.57 -1.98
C ALA A 104 27.20 -4.08 -1.78
N LEU A 105 27.90 -4.70 -0.83
CA LEU A 105 27.74 -6.12 -0.50
C LEU A 105 27.88 -7.05 -1.73
N GLN A 106 28.86 -6.81 -2.57
CA GLN A 106 29.10 -7.50 -3.85
C GLN A 106 29.22 -9.03 -3.72
N THR A 107 29.62 -9.54 -2.57
CA THR A 107 29.72 -10.99 -2.32
C THR A 107 28.41 -11.75 -2.48
N ARG A 108 27.26 -11.06 -2.58
CA ARG A 108 25.95 -11.66 -2.84
C ARG A 108 25.66 -11.81 -4.34
N GLU A 109 26.43 -11.17 -5.20
CA GLU A 109 26.17 -11.05 -6.64
C GLU A 109 26.64 -12.27 -7.44
N GLN A 110 26.00 -12.50 -8.57
CA GLN A 110 26.27 -13.65 -9.46
C GLN A 110 27.70 -13.69 -9.99
N HIS A 111 28.32 -12.54 -10.27
CA HIS A 111 29.68 -12.49 -10.79
C HIS A 111 30.74 -12.97 -9.77
N ILE A 112 30.35 -13.08 -8.49
CA ILE A 112 31.21 -13.62 -7.43
C ILE A 112 30.75 -15.03 -7.01
N ARG A 113 29.47 -15.18 -6.66
CA ARG A 113 28.92 -16.42 -6.08
C ARG A 113 28.30 -17.38 -7.08
N ARG A 114 28.17 -16.98 -8.34
CA ARG A 114 27.55 -17.77 -9.41
C ARG A 114 26.15 -18.25 -8.98
N GLU A 115 25.86 -19.54 -9.09
CA GLU A 115 24.56 -20.15 -8.73
C GLU A 115 24.18 -20.03 -7.25
N LYS A 116 25.14 -19.75 -6.38
CA LYS A 116 24.91 -19.53 -4.92
C LYS A 116 24.59 -18.08 -4.57
N ALA A 117 24.48 -17.21 -5.56
CA ALA A 117 24.18 -15.80 -5.32
C ALA A 117 22.78 -15.62 -4.76
N THR A 118 22.63 -14.67 -3.84
CA THR A 118 21.32 -14.25 -3.31
C THR A 118 20.67 -13.14 -4.15
N SER A 119 21.48 -12.46 -4.99
CA SER A 119 21.01 -11.44 -5.92
C SER A 119 20.98 -12.00 -7.33
N ASN A 120 19.82 -12.51 -7.76
CA ASN A 120 19.61 -13.16 -9.06
C ASN A 120 18.57 -12.42 -9.93
N ILE A 121 18.27 -11.14 -9.63
CA ILE A 121 17.31 -10.36 -10.38
C ILE A 121 17.94 -9.92 -11.71
N CYS A 122 17.34 -10.36 -12.81
CA CYS A 122 17.78 -10.03 -14.16
C CYS A 122 17.14 -8.72 -14.65
N THR A 123 15.82 -8.63 -14.59
CA THR A 123 15.04 -7.49 -15.07
C THR A 123 14.40 -6.76 -13.90
N ALA A 124 14.51 -5.43 -13.89
CA ALA A 124 13.89 -4.58 -12.88
C ALA A 124 12.95 -3.57 -13.54
N GLN A 125 11.92 -3.16 -12.81
CA GLN A 125 10.95 -2.13 -13.23
C GLN A 125 11.53 -0.73 -12.99
N VAL A 126 12.66 -0.43 -13.60
CA VAL A 126 13.47 0.78 -13.32
C VAL A 126 12.70 2.05 -13.61
N LEU A 127 12.04 2.16 -14.78
CA LEU A 127 11.30 3.36 -15.14
C LEU A 127 10.18 3.68 -14.14
N LEU A 128 9.42 2.67 -13.73
CA LEU A 128 8.34 2.84 -12.75
C LEU A 128 8.88 3.18 -11.35
N ALA A 129 10.04 2.63 -10.99
CA ALA A 129 10.72 3.01 -9.74
C ALA A 129 11.20 4.47 -9.78
N ILE A 130 11.70 4.95 -10.92
CA ILE A 130 12.07 6.36 -11.13
C ILE A 130 10.84 7.26 -11.03
N MET A 131 9.72 6.90 -11.67
CA MET A 131 8.46 7.66 -11.58
C MET A 131 8.01 7.79 -10.13
N SER A 132 8.01 6.70 -9.37
CA SER A 132 7.65 6.70 -7.94
C SER A 132 8.59 7.56 -7.09
N SER A 133 9.89 7.51 -7.38
CA SER A 133 10.90 8.35 -6.73
C SER A 133 10.65 9.83 -7.02
N MET A 134 10.39 10.18 -8.29
CA MET A 134 10.10 11.56 -8.69
C MET A 134 8.80 12.07 -8.08
N TYR A 135 7.77 11.25 -7.96
CA TYR A 135 6.53 11.58 -7.24
C TYR A 135 6.85 11.95 -5.78
N ALA A 136 7.65 11.13 -5.10
CA ALA A 136 8.03 11.39 -3.72
C ALA A 136 8.87 12.68 -3.58
N VAL A 137 9.79 12.94 -4.50
CA VAL A 137 10.60 14.17 -4.53
C VAL A 137 9.74 15.40 -4.80
N TYR A 138 8.81 15.31 -5.76
CA TYR A 138 7.94 16.42 -6.16
C TYR A 138 7.02 16.86 -5.01
N HIS A 139 6.35 15.90 -4.38
CA HIS A 139 5.40 16.19 -3.30
C HIS A 139 6.10 16.47 -1.96
N GLY A 140 7.20 15.78 -1.68
CA GLY A 140 7.85 15.82 -0.39
C GLY A 140 6.99 15.21 0.74
N PRO A 141 7.55 15.03 1.94
CA PRO A 141 6.88 14.30 3.02
C PRO A 141 5.58 14.96 3.48
N LYS A 142 5.52 16.28 3.57
CA LYS A 142 4.33 17.00 4.03
C LYS A 142 3.13 16.82 3.09
N ASN A 143 3.36 16.91 1.77
CA ASN A 143 2.27 16.78 0.81
C ASN A 143 1.82 15.32 0.65
N ILE A 144 2.73 14.33 0.77
CA ILE A 144 2.35 12.92 0.79
C ILE A 144 1.39 12.64 1.97
N ILE A 145 1.71 13.15 3.16
CA ILE A 145 0.82 13.06 4.33
C ILE A 145 -0.51 13.78 4.06
N SER A 146 -0.49 14.96 3.43
CA SER A 146 -1.70 15.70 3.06
C SER A 146 -2.57 14.92 2.08
N ILE A 147 -1.97 14.28 1.08
CA ILE A 147 -2.69 13.40 0.12
C ILE A 147 -3.34 12.23 0.87
N ALA A 148 -2.60 11.55 1.75
CA ALA A 148 -3.13 10.44 2.53
C ALA A 148 -4.31 10.87 3.42
N ASN A 149 -4.18 11.98 4.14
CA ASN A 149 -5.25 12.53 4.96
C ASN A 149 -6.49 12.92 4.13
N ARG A 150 -6.30 13.50 2.94
CA ARG A 150 -7.40 13.83 2.04
C ARG A 150 -8.17 12.57 1.62
N VAL A 151 -7.47 11.52 1.22
CA VAL A 151 -8.09 10.24 0.85
C VAL A 151 -8.85 9.64 2.04
N GLN A 152 -8.24 9.62 3.22
CA GLN A 152 -8.88 9.13 4.43
C GLN A 152 -10.12 9.95 4.82
N ASN A 153 -10.07 11.27 4.69
CA ASN A 153 -11.22 12.14 4.98
C ASN A 153 -12.38 11.88 4.02
N LEU A 154 -12.12 11.73 2.71
CA LEU A 154 -13.15 11.35 1.74
C LEU A 154 -13.77 9.99 2.09
N CYS A 155 -12.96 9.02 2.49
CA CYS A 155 -13.43 7.71 2.91
C CYS A 155 -14.27 7.80 4.21
N SER A 156 -13.88 8.65 5.15
CA SER A 156 -14.62 8.88 6.39
C SER A 156 -15.97 9.55 6.15
N ASN A 157 -16.01 10.58 5.30
CA ASN A 157 -17.26 11.24 4.91
C ASN A 157 -18.22 10.27 4.20
N LEU A 158 -17.68 9.42 3.30
CA LEU A 158 -18.45 8.36 2.69
C LEU A 158 -19.00 7.38 3.73
N ALA A 159 -18.18 6.97 4.69
CA ALA A 159 -18.58 6.07 5.77
C ALA A 159 -19.71 6.67 6.63
N ILE A 160 -19.63 7.96 6.98
CA ILE A 160 -20.67 8.67 7.72
C ILE A 160 -21.97 8.70 6.91
N SER A 161 -21.89 9.05 5.63
CA SER A 161 -23.02 9.12 4.72
C SER A 161 -23.75 7.78 4.57
N LEU A 162 -22.99 6.69 4.38
CA LEU A 162 -23.53 5.34 4.26
C LEU A 162 -24.17 4.85 5.58
N ASN A 163 -23.53 5.11 6.71
CA ASN A 163 -24.09 4.76 8.03
C ASN A 163 -25.40 5.52 8.31
N HIS A 164 -25.51 6.78 7.90
CA HIS A 164 -26.74 7.56 8.05
C HIS A 164 -27.90 7.00 7.21
N ALA A 165 -27.59 6.31 6.12
CA ALA A 165 -28.56 5.60 5.28
C ALA A 165 -28.77 4.13 5.71
N ASP A 166 -28.44 3.78 6.96
CA ASP A 166 -28.56 2.43 7.52
C ASP A 166 -27.78 1.34 6.75
N ILE A 167 -26.72 1.73 6.03
CA ILE A 167 -25.84 0.79 5.34
C ILE A 167 -24.72 0.36 6.30
N LYS A 168 -24.70 -0.90 6.64
CA LYS A 168 -23.75 -1.45 7.60
C LYS A 168 -22.32 -1.49 7.04
N ILE A 169 -21.39 -0.80 7.70
CA ILE A 169 -19.95 -0.92 7.46
C ILE A 169 -19.42 -2.06 8.35
N LEU A 170 -18.62 -2.97 7.76
CA LEU A 170 -18.19 -4.21 8.42
C LEU A 170 -16.97 -4.05 9.33
N HIS A 171 -16.28 -2.91 9.28
CA HIS A 171 -15.16 -2.61 10.16
C HIS A 171 -15.07 -1.09 10.43
N ASN A 172 -14.61 -0.75 11.63
CA ASN A 172 -14.58 0.65 12.11
C ASN A 172 -13.23 1.35 11.88
N GLN A 173 -12.19 0.59 11.51
CA GLN A 173 -10.87 1.14 11.23
C GLN A 173 -10.52 0.84 9.78
N PHE A 174 -10.31 1.91 9.01
CA PHE A 174 -10.02 1.87 7.58
C PHE A 174 -9.16 3.08 7.19
N PHE A 175 -8.52 2.98 6.04
CA PHE A 175 -7.78 4.08 5.42
C PHE A 175 -8.58 4.65 4.23
N ASP A 176 -8.64 3.90 3.14
CA ASP A 176 -9.22 4.31 1.86
C ASP A 176 -10.27 3.33 1.33
N THR A 177 -10.48 2.24 2.02
CA THR A 177 -11.36 1.16 1.55
C THR A 177 -12.38 0.81 2.62
N LEU A 178 -13.66 0.84 2.22
CA LEU A 178 -14.79 0.39 3.03
C LEU A 178 -15.28 -0.96 2.55
N ARG A 179 -15.73 -1.80 3.47
CA ARG A 179 -16.52 -2.99 3.18
C ARG A 179 -17.88 -2.85 3.81
N ILE A 180 -18.91 -2.89 2.97
CA ILE A 180 -20.31 -2.60 3.34
C ILE A 180 -21.22 -3.78 3.06
N LEU A 181 -22.36 -3.84 3.75
CA LEU A 181 -23.51 -4.67 3.37
C LEU A 181 -24.55 -3.72 2.76
N PRO A 182 -24.73 -3.72 1.42
CA PRO A 182 -25.71 -2.88 0.77
C PRO A 182 -27.13 -3.32 1.12
N ASN A 183 -28.04 -2.37 1.21
CA ASN A 183 -29.47 -2.59 1.49
C ASN A 183 -30.37 -2.43 0.25
N ASN A 184 -29.76 -2.22 -0.93
CA ASN A 184 -30.45 -1.97 -2.20
C ASN A 184 -29.82 -2.78 -3.35
N LYS A 185 -30.49 -2.73 -4.52
CA LYS A 185 -29.96 -3.27 -5.79
C LYS A 185 -29.08 -2.20 -6.45
N TRP A 186 -27.84 -2.12 -6.08
CA TRP A 186 -26.88 -1.11 -6.47
C TRP A 186 -26.23 -1.35 -7.84
N GLU A 187 -26.26 -2.58 -8.38
CA GLU A 187 -25.47 -2.98 -9.54
C GLU A 187 -25.80 -2.18 -10.81
N ILE A 188 -27.11 -2.01 -11.10
CA ILE A 188 -27.55 -1.24 -12.30
C ILE A 188 -27.17 0.23 -12.15
N ALA A 189 -27.32 0.80 -10.93
CA ALA A 189 -26.94 2.17 -10.67
C ALA A 189 -25.42 2.39 -10.82
N ALA A 190 -24.62 1.44 -10.37
CA ALA A 190 -23.17 1.46 -10.54
C ALA A 190 -22.74 1.36 -12.02
N GLU A 191 -23.39 0.50 -12.80
CA GLU A 191 -23.15 0.36 -14.24
C GLU A 191 -23.48 1.64 -15.00
N ASN A 192 -24.61 2.28 -14.70
CA ASN A 192 -25.02 3.57 -15.28
C ASN A 192 -24.02 4.70 -14.98
N GLU A 193 -23.45 4.72 -13.78
CA GLU A 193 -22.41 5.68 -13.38
C GLU A 193 -20.99 5.23 -13.80
N LYS A 194 -20.85 4.07 -14.50
CA LYS A 194 -19.58 3.48 -14.94
C LYS A 194 -18.59 3.23 -13.79
N MET A 195 -19.12 2.81 -12.64
CA MET A 195 -18.35 2.50 -11.45
C MET A 195 -18.34 0.99 -11.18
N ASN A 196 -17.16 0.44 -10.89
CA ASN A 196 -16.98 -0.96 -10.50
C ASN A 196 -16.67 -1.05 -9.00
N PHE A 197 -17.40 -1.93 -8.31
CA PHE A 197 -17.15 -2.25 -6.92
C PHE A 197 -16.79 -3.73 -6.75
N ARG A 198 -15.96 -4.02 -5.77
CA ARG A 198 -15.56 -5.40 -5.48
C ARG A 198 -16.72 -6.15 -4.80
N LYS A 199 -17.21 -7.21 -5.43
CA LYS A 199 -18.20 -8.12 -4.83
C LYS A 199 -17.49 -9.21 -4.03
N PHE A 200 -17.91 -9.41 -2.79
CA PHE A 200 -17.48 -10.54 -1.96
C PHE A 200 -18.52 -11.66 -1.99
N LYS A 201 -18.08 -12.91 -1.71
CA LYS A 201 -18.95 -14.09 -1.76
C LYS A 201 -20.12 -14.05 -0.75
N ASP A 202 -19.99 -13.28 0.32
CA ASP A 202 -21.00 -13.10 1.36
C ASP A 202 -22.02 -11.97 1.05
N GLY A 203 -21.99 -11.45 -0.17
CA GLY A 203 -22.87 -10.37 -0.61
C GLY A 203 -22.40 -8.97 -0.20
N SER A 204 -21.32 -8.84 0.56
CA SER A 204 -20.75 -7.55 0.89
C SER A 204 -20.02 -6.93 -0.31
N VAL A 205 -19.80 -5.63 -0.26
CA VAL A 205 -19.21 -4.81 -1.33
C VAL A 205 -18.03 -4.03 -0.79
N GLY A 206 -16.92 -4.03 -1.53
CA GLY A 206 -15.75 -3.20 -1.27
C GLY A 206 -15.75 -1.94 -2.13
N ILE A 207 -15.55 -0.81 -1.49
CA ILE A 207 -15.42 0.52 -2.13
C ILE A 207 -14.04 1.05 -1.79
N SER A 208 -13.19 1.24 -2.80
CA SER A 208 -11.82 1.76 -2.60
C SER A 208 -11.69 3.13 -3.28
N LEU A 209 -11.08 4.06 -2.57
CA LEU A 209 -10.78 5.41 -3.01
C LEU A 209 -9.28 5.58 -3.22
N ASP A 210 -8.90 6.59 -3.99
CA ASP A 210 -7.51 6.96 -4.22
C ASP A 210 -7.32 8.48 -4.30
N GLU A 211 -6.11 8.92 -4.62
CA GLU A 211 -5.79 10.34 -4.76
C GLU A 211 -6.50 11.04 -5.94
N SER A 212 -7.00 10.30 -6.91
CA SER A 212 -7.79 10.85 -8.02
C SER A 212 -9.27 11.04 -7.67
N THR A 213 -9.74 10.39 -6.61
CA THR A 213 -11.12 10.48 -6.15
C THR A 213 -11.49 11.91 -5.72
N THR A 214 -12.62 12.38 -6.20
CA THR A 214 -13.17 13.71 -5.92
C THR A 214 -14.45 13.63 -5.10
N GLU A 215 -14.90 14.76 -4.54
CA GLU A 215 -16.20 14.83 -3.87
C GLU A 215 -17.36 14.49 -4.82
N LYS A 216 -17.24 14.81 -6.12
CA LYS A 216 -18.23 14.42 -7.13
C LYS A 216 -18.35 12.90 -7.25
N ASP A 217 -17.25 12.18 -7.10
CA ASP A 217 -17.27 10.72 -7.12
C ASP A 217 -17.92 10.17 -5.86
N ILE A 218 -17.66 10.78 -4.70
CA ILE A 218 -18.35 10.43 -3.44
C ILE A 218 -19.86 10.65 -3.54
N LEU A 219 -20.29 11.78 -4.09
CA LEU A 219 -21.71 12.06 -4.34
C LEU A 219 -22.36 10.97 -5.21
N LYS A 220 -21.69 10.52 -6.28
CA LYS A 220 -22.18 9.45 -7.14
C LYS A 220 -22.25 8.11 -6.39
N ILE A 221 -21.22 7.79 -5.59
CA ILE A 221 -21.22 6.57 -4.77
C ILE A 221 -22.39 6.60 -3.78
N CYS A 222 -22.60 7.71 -3.07
CA CYS A 222 -23.75 7.88 -2.18
C CYS A 222 -25.07 7.62 -2.91
N LYS A 223 -25.26 8.24 -4.09
CA LYS A 223 -26.46 8.05 -4.92
C LYS A 223 -26.69 6.59 -5.34
N ILE A 224 -25.61 5.87 -5.71
CA ILE A 224 -25.68 4.44 -6.07
C ILE A 224 -26.24 3.62 -4.90
N PHE A 225 -25.86 3.95 -3.69
CA PHE A 225 -26.30 3.25 -2.48
C PHE A 225 -27.50 3.90 -1.77
N ASN A 226 -28.20 4.85 -2.41
CA ASN A 226 -29.35 5.58 -1.86
C ASN A 226 -29.04 6.29 -0.52
N ALA A 227 -27.86 6.88 -0.42
CA ALA A 227 -27.41 7.66 0.71
C ALA A 227 -27.30 9.14 0.35
N ASP A 228 -27.59 10.02 1.30
CA ASP A 228 -27.30 11.46 1.19
C ASP A 228 -25.85 11.71 1.57
N TYR A 229 -25.15 12.54 0.81
CA TYR A 229 -23.79 12.91 1.13
C TYR A 229 -23.74 13.88 2.31
N LEU A 230 -22.98 13.51 3.33
CA LEU A 230 -22.69 14.31 4.51
C LEU A 230 -21.18 14.64 4.51
N PRO A 231 -20.79 15.92 4.22
CA PRO A 231 -19.39 16.34 4.13
C PRO A 231 -18.68 16.40 5.48
#